data_4802c64685c2608d29a91c97eb15b114
#
_entry.id   4802c64685c2608d29a91c97eb15b114
#
_cell.length_a   1.000
_cell.length_b   1.000
_cell.length_c   1.000
_cell.angle_alpha   90.00
_cell.angle_beta   90.00
_cell.angle_gamma   90.00
#
_symmetry.space_group_name_H-M   'P 1'
#
loop_
_entity.id
_entity.type
_entity.pdbx_description
1 polymer ?
#
loop_
_entity_poly.entity_id
_entity_poly.type
_entity_poly.pdbx_seq_one_letter_code
_entity_poly.pdbx_strand_id
1 'polypeptide(L)'
;MINLIGKLREAHLRWLFLAMVLYGFGLLALYSINTHSGELLLSSRFYKHLFWMIPSLFAFFFFLGISKKIIHKYSYVALSVMMVLIIVPFGMSSIAGTYRWISLGGVSFQPVEVLKWILIISLARYLSDHTLEIQRLRSIVIPTVAILIPVALVVNQPDLGSAVILLMLSFPLLYWVGARPLHLFLLLAPMVSILTAFSLITFTIWIAVVGVVLYFTKTDFRIGLANFFGNVFLGLLTPVLWGKLQPYQQERLLVLLDPTRDPHGAAYQVMQSQTAIGSGGFSGKGFGNGTQTHLKFLPEQETDFIFSVIGEELGFVVVCLILALFLYLILDIIKVAFQSSERFSSLIIFGVGILFLFHVFVNIGMTINLLPVKGLPLPFISYGGSFLVSCYAMLGLAMNMSIEGKE
;
A
#
# COMPACT_ATOMS: atom_id res chain seq x y z
N MET A 1 9.52 -30.27 -14.00
CA MET A 1 8.87 -29.29 -14.90
C MET A 1 7.55 -28.91 -14.25
N ILE A 2 7.36 -27.65 -13.91
CA ILE A 2 6.16 -27.17 -13.19
C ILE A 2 4.98 -27.35 -14.14
N ASN A 3 3.95 -28.10 -13.73
CA ASN A 3 2.74 -28.27 -14.54
C ASN A 3 1.89 -26.98 -14.48
N LEU A 4 2.35 -25.93 -15.15
CA LEU A 4 1.69 -24.62 -15.21
C LEU A 4 0.24 -24.75 -15.74
N ILE A 5 0.02 -25.64 -16.70
CA ILE A 5 -1.32 -25.89 -17.28
C ILE A 5 -2.26 -26.49 -16.23
N GLY A 6 -1.77 -27.44 -15.41
CA GLY A 6 -2.55 -27.98 -14.28
C GLY A 6 -2.91 -26.90 -13.28
N LYS A 7 -1.94 -26.07 -12.88
CA LYS A 7 -2.17 -24.96 -11.93
C LYS A 7 -3.18 -23.93 -12.50
N LEU A 8 -3.15 -23.63 -13.77
CA LEU A 8 -4.11 -22.71 -14.41
C LEU A 8 -5.55 -23.21 -14.36
N ARG A 9 -5.78 -24.52 -14.42
CA ARG A 9 -7.14 -25.11 -14.32
C ARG A 9 -7.74 -24.99 -12.93
N GLU A 10 -6.91 -25.05 -11.90
CA GLU A 10 -7.30 -24.96 -10.48
C GLU A 10 -7.28 -23.54 -9.96
N ALA A 11 -6.60 -22.63 -10.65
CA ALA A 11 -6.42 -21.25 -10.21
C ALA A 11 -7.70 -20.41 -10.37
N HIS A 12 -7.85 -19.41 -9.48
CA HIS A 12 -8.96 -18.44 -9.53
C HIS A 12 -8.76 -17.44 -10.68
N LEU A 13 -8.90 -17.85 -11.94
CA LEU A 13 -8.68 -17.03 -13.15
C LEU A 13 -9.52 -15.74 -13.16
N ARG A 14 -10.61 -15.69 -12.41
CA ARG A 14 -11.43 -14.48 -12.22
C ARG A 14 -10.61 -13.30 -11.66
N TRP A 15 -9.59 -13.56 -10.83
CA TRP A 15 -8.73 -12.50 -10.30
C TRP A 15 -7.87 -11.87 -11.39
N LEU A 16 -7.31 -12.68 -12.28
CA LEU A 16 -6.58 -12.18 -13.43
C LEU A 16 -7.50 -11.40 -14.38
N PHE A 17 -8.71 -11.91 -14.63
CA PHE A 17 -9.70 -11.20 -15.45
C PHE A 17 -10.05 -9.83 -14.87
N LEU A 18 -10.33 -9.74 -13.56
CA LEU A 18 -10.62 -8.48 -12.89
C LEU A 18 -9.43 -7.50 -12.95
N ALA A 19 -8.22 -8.00 -12.73
CA ALA A 19 -7.01 -7.20 -12.84
C ALA A 19 -6.81 -6.65 -14.26
N MET A 20 -7.10 -7.45 -15.30
CA MET A 20 -7.04 -7.02 -16.70
C MET A 20 -8.12 -5.97 -17.04
N VAL A 21 -9.33 -6.11 -16.50
CA VAL A 21 -10.39 -5.10 -16.66
C VAL A 21 -9.98 -3.77 -15.99
N LEU A 22 -9.48 -3.82 -14.76
CA LEU A 22 -8.97 -2.63 -14.05
C LEU A 22 -7.80 -1.98 -14.82
N TYR A 23 -6.87 -2.78 -15.33
CA TYR A 23 -5.78 -2.30 -16.18
C TYR A 23 -6.31 -1.62 -17.46
N GLY A 24 -7.37 -2.14 -18.05
CA GLY A 24 -8.05 -1.53 -19.20
C GLY A 24 -8.55 -0.11 -18.89
N PHE A 25 -9.16 0.12 -17.72
CA PHE A 25 -9.54 1.47 -17.29
C PHE A 25 -8.32 2.39 -17.13
N GLY A 26 -7.21 1.87 -16.61
CA GLY A 26 -5.93 2.60 -16.53
C GLY A 26 -5.40 2.99 -17.91
N LEU A 27 -5.42 2.07 -18.86
CA LEU A 27 -5.02 2.36 -20.24
C LEU A 27 -5.92 3.39 -20.92
N LEU A 28 -7.23 3.33 -20.71
CA LEU A 28 -8.17 4.33 -21.24
C LEU A 28 -7.84 5.73 -20.69
N ALA A 29 -7.65 5.86 -19.38
CA ALA A 29 -7.30 7.12 -18.76
C ALA A 29 -5.95 7.68 -19.28
N LEU A 30 -4.90 6.83 -19.35
CA LEU A 30 -3.59 7.22 -19.87
C LEU A 30 -3.65 7.60 -21.36
N TYR A 31 -4.46 6.91 -22.15
CA TYR A 31 -4.66 7.26 -23.56
C TYR A 31 -5.30 8.64 -23.69
N SER A 32 -6.34 8.92 -22.91
CA SER A 32 -6.99 10.24 -22.90
C SER A 32 -6.01 11.37 -22.55
N ILE A 33 -5.22 11.20 -21.47
CA ILE A 33 -4.21 12.18 -21.07
C ILE A 33 -3.20 12.42 -22.20
N ASN A 34 -2.78 11.34 -22.88
CA ASN A 34 -1.76 11.40 -23.91
C ASN A 34 -2.22 12.11 -25.20
N THR A 35 -3.47 11.92 -25.63
CA THR A 35 -4.00 12.51 -26.88
C THR A 35 -3.92 14.02 -26.92
N HIS A 36 -3.89 14.67 -25.75
CA HIS A 36 -3.82 16.14 -25.62
C HIS A 36 -2.42 16.65 -25.17
N SER A 37 -1.48 15.74 -24.91
CA SER A 37 -0.14 16.15 -24.44
C SER A 37 0.77 16.70 -25.54
N GLY A 38 0.48 16.38 -26.81
CA GLY A 38 1.35 16.72 -27.95
C GLY A 38 2.66 15.93 -28.00
N GLU A 39 2.85 14.96 -27.11
CA GLU A 39 4.03 14.09 -27.09
C GLU A 39 3.98 13.07 -28.22
N LEU A 40 5.16 12.72 -28.75
CA LEU A 40 5.29 11.61 -29.70
C LEU A 40 4.73 10.33 -29.06
N LEU A 41 3.82 9.66 -29.76
CA LEU A 41 3.11 8.48 -29.25
C LEU A 41 4.03 7.47 -28.56
N LEU A 42 5.18 7.13 -29.17
CA LEU A 42 6.12 6.13 -28.62
C LEU A 42 6.86 6.55 -27.35
N SER A 43 6.99 7.86 -27.06
CA SER A 43 7.62 8.37 -25.84
C SER A 43 6.63 8.52 -24.69
N SER A 44 5.32 8.41 -24.96
CA SER A 44 4.26 8.65 -24.00
C SER A 44 4.22 7.59 -22.89
N ARG A 45 3.69 7.98 -21.73
CA ARG A 45 3.49 7.07 -20.58
C ARG A 45 2.48 5.97 -20.91
N PHE A 46 1.54 6.20 -21.83
CA PHE A 46 0.60 5.18 -22.32
C PHE A 46 1.34 3.97 -22.92
N TYR A 47 2.23 4.20 -23.92
CA TYR A 47 2.98 3.10 -24.53
C TYR A 47 3.98 2.46 -23.56
N LYS A 48 4.64 3.23 -22.73
CA LYS A 48 5.49 2.69 -21.68
C LYS A 48 4.70 1.78 -20.73
N HIS A 49 3.48 2.16 -20.36
CA HIS A 49 2.61 1.33 -19.51
C HIS A 49 2.20 0.03 -20.22
N LEU A 50 1.88 0.11 -21.51
CA LEU A 50 1.58 -1.06 -22.33
C LEU A 50 2.77 -2.03 -22.40
N PHE A 51 3.99 -1.53 -22.60
CA PHE A 51 5.21 -2.36 -22.58
C PHE A 51 5.47 -3.00 -21.22
N TRP A 52 5.18 -2.32 -20.12
CA TRP A 52 5.33 -2.86 -18.77
C TRP A 52 4.39 -4.02 -18.48
N MET A 53 3.33 -4.22 -19.27
CA MET A 53 2.45 -5.38 -19.16
C MET A 53 3.18 -6.70 -19.48
N ILE A 54 4.16 -6.69 -20.38
CA ILE A 54 4.93 -7.88 -20.75
C ILE A 54 5.70 -8.45 -19.54
N PRO A 55 6.61 -7.68 -18.88
CA PRO A 55 7.27 -8.17 -17.67
C PRO A 55 6.31 -8.42 -16.51
N SER A 56 5.16 -7.74 -16.45
CA SER A 56 4.14 -7.97 -15.43
C SER A 56 3.48 -9.34 -15.58
N LEU A 57 3.10 -9.71 -16.78
CA LEU A 57 2.57 -11.06 -17.06
C LEU A 57 3.63 -12.14 -16.87
N PHE A 58 4.88 -11.87 -17.25
CA PHE A 58 5.98 -12.79 -16.96
C PHE A 58 6.13 -13.03 -15.46
N ALA A 59 6.13 -11.97 -14.65
CA ALA A 59 6.18 -12.07 -13.20
C ALA A 59 4.96 -12.83 -12.62
N PHE A 60 3.76 -12.56 -13.14
CA PHE A 60 2.54 -13.28 -12.77
C PHE A 60 2.68 -14.79 -12.99
N PHE A 61 3.05 -15.22 -14.19
CA PHE A 61 3.18 -16.66 -14.52
C PHE A 61 4.37 -17.30 -13.76
N PHE A 62 5.44 -16.56 -13.54
CA PHE A 62 6.57 -17.02 -12.75
C PHE A 62 6.13 -17.35 -11.31
N PHE A 63 5.45 -16.43 -10.63
CA PHE A 63 5.01 -16.64 -9.25
C PHE A 63 3.84 -17.63 -9.15
N LEU A 64 3.00 -17.75 -10.16
CA LEU A 64 2.00 -18.80 -10.25
C LEU A 64 2.65 -20.19 -10.39
N GLY A 65 3.74 -20.28 -11.15
CA GLY A 65 4.43 -21.53 -11.46
C GLY A 65 5.36 -22.06 -10.39
N ILE A 66 5.95 -21.20 -9.56
CA ILE A 66 6.95 -21.58 -8.56
C ILE A 66 6.38 -22.51 -7.48
N SER A 67 7.18 -23.47 -6.96
CA SER A 67 6.74 -24.36 -5.88
C SER A 67 6.60 -23.60 -4.55
N LYS A 68 5.52 -23.88 -3.79
CA LYS A 68 5.29 -23.33 -2.45
C LYS A 68 6.45 -23.63 -1.51
N LYS A 69 7.06 -24.81 -1.62
CA LYS A 69 8.24 -25.21 -0.81
C LYS A 69 9.45 -24.31 -1.06
N ILE A 70 9.66 -23.89 -2.32
CA ILE A 70 10.74 -22.94 -2.68
C ILE A 70 10.47 -21.58 -2.07
N ILE A 71 9.25 -21.07 -2.20
CA ILE A 71 8.83 -19.77 -1.63
C ILE A 71 9.04 -19.80 -0.11
N HIS A 72 8.58 -20.85 0.57
CA HIS A 72 8.77 -21.01 2.01
C HIS A 72 10.26 -21.08 2.38
N LYS A 73 11.05 -21.93 1.71
CA LYS A 73 12.48 -22.15 2.01
C LYS A 73 13.29 -20.86 1.89
N TYR A 74 13.06 -20.07 0.84
CA TYR A 74 13.89 -18.90 0.53
C TYR A 74 13.30 -17.55 1.01
N SER A 75 12.19 -17.54 1.73
CA SER A 75 11.53 -16.31 2.18
C SER A 75 12.46 -15.38 2.97
N TYR A 76 13.24 -15.87 3.92
CA TYR A 76 14.15 -15.04 4.72
C TYR A 76 15.37 -14.58 3.91
N VAL A 77 15.86 -15.40 2.98
CA VAL A 77 16.92 -15.00 2.06
C VAL A 77 16.43 -13.86 1.17
N ALA A 78 15.22 -13.98 0.62
CA ALA A 78 14.59 -12.93 -0.18
C ALA A 78 14.43 -11.63 0.62
N LEU A 79 13.99 -11.72 1.89
CA LEU A 79 13.90 -10.56 2.77
C LEU A 79 15.27 -9.91 2.99
N SER A 80 16.30 -10.71 3.29
CA SER A 80 17.66 -10.20 3.50
C SER A 80 18.21 -9.48 2.24
N VAL A 81 17.98 -10.06 1.06
CA VAL A 81 18.34 -9.43 -0.22
C VAL A 81 17.59 -8.11 -0.41
N MET A 82 16.30 -8.08 -0.12
CA MET A 82 15.51 -6.85 -0.24
C MET A 82 15.94 -5.78 0.76
N MET A 83 16.35 -6.17 1.98
CA MET A 83 16.90 -5.24 2.97
C MET A 83 18.21 -4.60 2.48
N VAL A 84 19.05 -5.35 1.77
CA VAL A 84 20.26 -4.78 1.12
C VAL A 84 19.85 -3.87 -0.03
N LEU A 85 18.94 -4.30 -0.90
CA LEU A 85 18.50 -3.52 -2.06
C LEU A 85 17.85 -2.19 -1.68
N ILE A 86 17.16 -2.12 -0.53
CA ILE A 86 16.54 -0.86 -0.08
C ILE A 86 17.59 0.16 0.41
N ILE A 87 18.80 -0.27 0.72
CA ILE A 87 19.91 0.61 1.12
C ILE A 87 20.61 1.21 -0.12
N VAL A 88 20.60 0.50 -1.26
CA VAL A 88 21.31 0.92 -2.50
C VAL A 88 20.95 2.35 -2.94
N PRO A 89 19.67 2.81 -2.93
CA PRO A 89 19.33 4.16 -3.36
C PRO A 89 20.00 5.28 -2.56
N PHE A 90 20.41 5.04 -1.31
CA PHE A 90 21.13 6.06 -0.52
C PHE A 90 22.51 6.41 -1.09
N GLY A 91 23.11 5.50 -1.88
CA GLY A 91 24.35 5.73 -2.61
C GLY A 91 24.17 6.32 -4.01
N MET A 92 22.92 6.58 -4.44
CA MET A 92 22.60 7.10 -5.78
C MET A 92 22.17 8.58 -5.71
N SER A 93 22.10 9.24 -6.88
CA SER A 93 21.57 10.61 -6.96
C SER A 93 20.09 10.65 -6.56
N SER A 94 19.72 11.64 -5.75
CA SER A 94 18.32 11.84 -5.35
C SER A 94 17.46 12.22 -6.57
N ILE A 95 16.28 11.61 -6.68
CA ILE A 95 15.25 11.97 -7.65
C ILE A 95 14.14 12.69 -6.90
N ALA A 96 13.84 13.92 -7.29
CA ALA A 96 12.85 14.78 -6.61
C ALA A 96 13.06 14.85 -5.07
N GLY A 97 14.32 14.97 -4.64
CA GLY A 97 14.67 15.07 -3.21
C GLY A 97 14.49 13.79 -2.40
N THR A 98 14.32 12.64 -3.05
CA THR A 98 14.11 11.34 -2.39
C THR A 98 15.08 10.28 -2.89
N TYR A 99 15.45 9.33 -2.02
CA TYR A 99 16.35 8.22 -2.30
C TYR A 99 15.55 6.91 -2.41
N ARG A 100 14.58 6.84 -3.37
CA ARG A 100 13.62 5.71 -3.48
C ARG A 100 13.90 4.82 -4.67
N TRP A 101 14.62 5.32 -5.69
CA TRP A 101 14.71 4.72 -6.99
C TRP A 101 16.12 4.22 -7.29
N ILE A 102 16.21 3.02 -7.85
CA ILE A 102 17.40 2.51 -8.51
C ILE A 102 17.21 2.76 -9.99
N SER A 103 18.00 3.68 -10.57
CA SER A 103 17.94 4.01 -11.99
C SER A 103 19.08 3.33 -12.72
N LEU A 104 18.74 2.46 -13.67
CA LEU A 104 19.68 1.72 -14.51
C LEU A 104 19.29 1.88 -15.99
N GLY A 105 20.11 2.60 -16.78
CA GLY A 105 19.92 2.67 -18.22
C GLY A 105 18.55 3.19 -18.71
N GLY A 106 17.94 4.14 -17.98
CA GLY A 106 16.61 4.69 -18.33
C GLY A 106 15.40 3.95 -17.74
N VAL A 107 15.63 2.84 -17.02
CA VAL A 107 14.60 2.14 -16.25
C VAL A 107 14.78 2.47 -14.77
N SER A 108 13.69 2.89 -14.11
CA SER A 108 13.68 3.18 -12.68
C SER A 108 12.91 2.07 -11.95
N PHE A 109 13.56 1.48 -10.95
CA PHE A 109 13.01 0.43 -10.10
C PHE A 109 12.92 0.93 -8.66
N GLN A 110 11.77 0.71 -8.02
CA GLN A 110 11.54 1.07 -6.63
C GLN A 110 11.56 -0.17 -5.74
N PRO A 111 12.63 -0.43 -4.97
CA PRO A 111 12.76 -1.66 -4.19
C PRO A 111 11.66 -1.88 -3.16
N VAL A 112 11.11 -0.81 -2.58
CA VAL A 112 10.06 -0.90 -1.56
C VAL A 112 8.79 -1.57 -2.09
N GLU A 113 8.50 -1.46 -3.39
CA GLU A 113 7.33 -2.11 -4.00
C GLU A 113 7.43 -3.63 -3.90
N VAL A 114 8.62 -4.17 -4.09
CA VAL A 114 8.89 -5.61 -3.93
C VAL A 114 9.02 -5.99 -2.46
N LEU A 115 9.64 -5.14 -1.65
CA LEU A 115 9.80 -5.39 -0.22
C LEU A 115 8.44 -5.63 0.49
N LYS A 116 7.39 -4.89 0.13
CA LYS A 116 6.06 -5.01 0.77
C LYS A 116 5.55 -6.46 0.76
N TRP A 117 5.59 -7.13 -0.37
CA TRP A 117 5.07 -8.50 -0.47
C TRP A 117 6.10 -9.58 -0.08
N ILE A 118 7.40 -9.32 -0.21
CA ILE A 118 8.43 -10.21 0.35
C ILE A 118 8.34 -10.21 1.88
N LEU A 119 8.03 -9.08 2.49
CA LEU A 119 7.79 -8.99 3.92
C LEU A 119 6.56 -9.83 4.33
N ILE A 120 5.47 -9.80 3.55
CA ILE A 120 4.30 -10.67 3.77
C ILE A 120 4.73 -12.14 3.77
N ILE A 121 5.49 -12.59 2.78
CA ILE A 121 5.96 -13.99 2.69
C ILE A 121 6.80 -14.36 3.91
N SER A 122 7.71 -13.50 4.33
CA SER A 122 8.61 -13.75 5.44
C SER A 122 7.88 -13.77 6.79
N LEU A 123 6.92 -12.86 6.97
CA LEU A 123 6.03 -12.86 8.14
C LEU A 123 5.11 -14.08 8.14
N ALA A 124 4.55 -14.44 6.98
CA ALA A 124 3.72 -15.64 6.86
C ALA A 124 4.48 -16.91 7.25
N ARG A 125 5.74 -17.02 6.84
CA ARG A 125 6.59 -18.15 7.27
C ARG A 125 6.79 -18.17 8.77
N TYR A 126 7.11 -17.02 9.39
CA TYR A 126 7.31 -16.94 10.84
C TYR A 126 6.01 -17.24 11.60
N LEU A 127 4.91 -16.62 11.18
CA LEU A 127 3.61 -16.72 11.84
C LEU A 127 2.88 -18.05 11.58
N SER A 128 3.29 -18.82 10.57
CA SER A 128 2.72 -20.14 10.28
C SER A 128 3.29 -21.24 11.17
N ASP A 129 4.35 -20.98 11.93
CA ASP A 129 4.91 -21.96 12.86
C ASP A 129 3.91 -22.24 13.99
N HIS A 130 3.48 -23.49 14.10
CA HIS A 130 2.51 -23.96 15.08
C HIS A 130 3.05 -23.95 16.53
N THR A 131 4.36 -23.86 16.71
CA THR A 131 5.00 -23.78 18.04
C THR A 131 4.87 -22.39 18.67
N LEU A 132 4.46 -21.36 17.88
CA LEU A 132 4.31 -20.00 18.35
C LEU A 132 3.02 -19.82 19.14
N GLU A 133 3.14 -19.44 20.39
CA GLU A 133 2.02 -19.00 21.21
C GLU A 133 1.70 -17.52 20.91
N ILE A 134 0.97 -17.26 19.82
CA ILE A 134 0.63 -15.89 19.34
C ILE A 134 -0.12 -15.07 20.39
N GLN A 135 -0.77 -15.73 21.34
CA GLN A 135 -1.45 -15.04 22.45
C GLN A 135 -0.48 -14.45 23.49
N ARG A 136 0.82 -14.79 23.42
CA ARG A 136 1.84 -14.17 24.26
C ARG A 136 2.45 -12.95 23.56
N LEU A 137 2.61 -11.85 24.30
CA LEU A 137 3.19 -10.61 23.76
C LEU A 137 4.58 -10.83 23.15
N ARG A 138 5.40 -11.73 23.73
CA ARG A 138 6.75 -12.06 23.22
C ARG A 138 6.75 -12.58 21.78
N SER A 139 5.75 -13.37 21.41
CA SER A 139 5.62 -13.91 20.04
C SER A 139 5.30 -12.84 19.00
N ILE A 140 4.79 -11.67 19.43
CA ILE A 140 4.44 -10.54 18.57
C ILE A 140 5.63 -9.58 18.42
N VAL A 141 6.56 -9.56 19.37
CA VAL A 141 7.73 -8.64 19.33
C VAL A 141 8.61 -8.91 18.10
N ILE A 142 8.92 -10.17 17.79
CA ILE A 142 9.79 -10.51 16.66
C ILE A 142 9.21 -10.02 15.32
N PRO A 143 7.95 -10.35 14.93
CA PRO A 143 7.36 -9.83 13.69
C PRO A 143 7.24 -8.31 13.70
N THR A 144 6.96 -7.69 14.85
CA THR A 144 6.91 -6.23 14.96
C THR A 144 8.27 -5.60 14.68
N VAL A 145 9.35 -6.12 15.26
CA VAL A 145 10.72 -5.64 15.00
C VAL A 145 11.11 -5.87 13.54
N ALA A 146 10.77 -7.03 12.97
CA ALA A 146 11.02 -7.34 11.56
C ALA A 146 10.34 -6.36 10.60
N ILE A 147 9.23 -5.72 11.01
CA ILE A 147 8.53 -4.68 10.25
C ILE A 147 9.14 -3.30 10.52
N LEU A 148 9.48 -2.99 11.78
CA LEU A 148 10.00 -1.68 12.15
C LEU A 148 11.36 -1.37 11.52
N ILE A 149 12.20 -2.37 11.27
CA ILE A 149 13.50 -2.18 10.61
C ILE A 149 13.32 -1.62 9.19
N PRO A 150 12.59 -2.28 8.26
CA PRO A 150 12.35 -1.72 6.93
C PRO A 150 11.57 -0.40 6.97
N VAL A 151 10.61 -0.22 7.89
CA VAL A 151 9.90 1.04 8.08
C VAL A 151 10.87 2.18 8.38
N ALA A 152 11.80 1.98 9.33
CA ALA A 152 12.81 2.98 9.68
C ALA A 152 13.70 3.35 8.48
N LEU A 153 14.13 2.37 7.66
CA LEU A 153 14.91 2.63 6.45
C LEU A 153 14.11 3.44 5.42
N VAL A 154 12.83 3.07 5.19
CA VAL A 154 11.95 3.75 4.23
C VAL A 154 11.62 5.18 4.66
N VAL A 155 11.43 5.42 5.95
CA VAL A 155 11.26 6.79 6.49
C VAL A 155 12.48 7.66 6.19
N ASN A 156 13.70 7.10 6.32
CA ASN A 156 14.94 7.82 6.00
C ASN A 156 15.14 8.04 4.48
N GLN A 157 14.39 7.37 3.61
CA GLN A 157 14.32 7.63 2.15
C GLN A 157 13.35 8.74 1.77
N PRO A 158 12.86 9.56 2.67
CA PRO A 158 11.64 10.37 2.74
C PRO A 158 10.40 9.76 2.03
N ASP A 159 10.14 8.44 2.25
CA ASP A 159 8.95 7.75 1.72
C ASP A 159 7.95 7.36 2.82
N LEU A 160 7.27 8.36 3.35
CA LEU A 160 6.27 8.15 4.40
C LEU A 160 5.07 7.31 3.93
N GLY A 161 4.72 7.37 2.64
CA GLY A 161 3.60 6.60 2.09
C GLY A 161 3.83 5.09 2.21
N SER A 162 4.94 4.62 1.67
CA SER A 162 5.32 3.20 1.75
C SER A 162 5.59 2.76 3.19
N ALA A 163 6.19 3.63 4.03
CA ALA A 163 6.42 3.33 5.44
C ALA A 163 5.12 3.08 6.20
N VAL A 164 4.10 3.91 5.97
CA VAL A 164 2.76 3.74 6.58
C VAL A 164 2.11 2.44 6.12
N ILE A 165 2.16 2.11 4.82
CA ILE A 165 1.61 0.83 4.32
C ILE A 165 2.32 -0.36 4.97
N LEU A 166 3.66 -0.37 5.03
CA LEU A 166 4.43 -1.44 5.68
C LEU A 166 4.02 -1.61 7.14
N LEU A 167 3.85 -0.51 7.85
CA LEU A 167 3.46 -0.53 9.26
C LEU A 167 2.01 -1.00 9.44
N MET A 168 1.08 -0.47 8.65
CA MET A 168 -0.34 -0.85 8.70
C MET A 168 -0.57 -2.32 8.36
N LEU A 169 0.24 -2.90 7.47
CA LEU A 169 0.15 -4.30 7.06
C LEU A 169 0.34 -5.28 8.24
N SER A 170 1.10 -4.90 9.26
CA SER A 170 1.39 -5.74 10.42
C SER A 170 0.13 -6.11 11.22
N PHE A 171 -0.77 -5.17 11.41
CA PHE A 171 -1.92 -5.34 12.31
C PHE A 171 -2.93 -6.38 11.82
N PRO A 172 -3.41 -6.32 10.54
CA PRO A 172 -4.29 -7.35 10.02
C PRO A 172 -3.63 -8.74 10.01
N LEU A 173 -2.34 -8.85 9.67
CA LEU A 173 -1.64 -10.14 9.66
C LEU A 173 -1.55 -10.74 11.07
N LEU A 174 -1.21 -9.95 12.07
CA LEU A 174 -1.17 -10.41 13.46
C LEU A 174 -2.58 -10.79 13.96
N TYR A 175 -3.60 -10.01 13.60
CA TYR A 175 -4.98 -10.33 13.94
C TYR A 175 -5.46 -11.63 13.31
N TRP A 176 -5.12 -11.85 12.03
CA TRP A 176 -5.47 -13.06 11.28
C TRP A 176 -4.92 -14.34 11.92
N VAL A 177 -3.73 -14.26 12.48
CA VAL A 177 -3.07 -15.39 13.17
C VAL A 177 -3.67 -15.66 14.55
N GLY A 178 -4.51 -14.76 15.07
CA GLY A 178 -5.15 -14.89 16.37
C GLY A 178 -4.46 -14.13 17.50
N ALA A 179 -3.72 -13.07 17.19
CA ALA A 179 -3.21 -12.18 18.23
C ALA A 179 -4.37 -11.54 19.02
N ARG A 180 -4.19 -11.39 20.33
CA ARG A 180 -5.22 -10.77 21.17
C ARG A 180 -5.44 -9.31 20.76
N PRO A 181 -6.70 -8.84 20.67
CA PRO A 181 -7.00 -7.43 20.33
C PRO A 181 -6.28 -6.45 21.25
N LEU A 182 -6.09 -6.82 22.52
CA LEU A 182 -5.32 -6.01 23.48
C LEU A 182 -3.87 -5.79 23.01
N HIS A 183 -3.20 -6.81 22.52
CA HIS A 183 -1.81 -6.68 22.04
C HIS A 183 -1.73 -5.76 20.81
N LEU A 184 -2.72 -5.83 19.92
CA LEU A 184 -2.82 -4.93 18.77
C LEU A 184 -3.08 -3.49 19.24
N PHE A 185 -3.95 -3.31 20.22
CA PHE A 185 -4.17 -2.01 20.85
C PHE A 185 -2.87 -1.44 21.44
N LEU A 186 -2.11 -2.24 22.21
CA LEU A 186 -0.85 -1.81 22.81
C LEU A 186 0.20 -1.41 21.76
N LEU A 187 0.18 -2.04 20.59
CA LEU A 187 1.07 -1.68 19.47
C LEU A 187 0.60 -0.43 18.71
N LEU A 188 -0.70 -0.20 18.60
CA LEU A 188 -1.28 0.96 17.93
C LEU A 188 -1.30 2.20 18.79
N ALA A 189 -1.47 2.05 20.10
CA ALA A 189 -1.61 3.16 21.03
C ALA A 189 -0.49 4.22 20.92
N PRO A 190 0.81 3.86 20.78
CA PRO A 190 1.87 4.83 20.56
C PRO A 190 1.70 5.71 19.32
N MET A 191 1.18 5.15 18.22
CA MET A 191 0.93 5.93 17.00
C MET A 191 -0.21 6.93 17.21
N VAL A 192 -1.28 6.50 17.86
CA VAL A 192 -2.41 7.39 18.18
C VAL A 192 -2.00 8.46 19.17
N SER A 193 -1.09 8.16 20.10
CA SER A 193 -0.51 9.16 21.03
C SER A 193 0.21 10.29 20.29
N ILE A 194 1.01 9.96 19.26
CA ILE A 194 1.68 10.96 18.42
C ILE A 194 0.64 11.81 17.67
N LEU A 195 -0.41 11.19 17.11
CA LEU A 195 -1.44 11.91 16.36
C LEU A 195 -2.30 12.81 17.25
N THR A 196 -2.60 12.40 18.47
CA THR A 196 -3.42 13.18 19.41
C THR A 196 -2.65 14.29 20.12
N ALA A 197 -1.31 14.20 20.16
CA ALA A 197 -0.45 15.15 20.87
C ALA A 197 -0.41 16.57 20.28
N PHE A 198 -0.98 16.78 19.08
CA PHE A 198 -1.14 18.13 18.52
C PHE A 198 -2.18 19.00 19.24
N SER A 199 -3.03 18.39 20.09
CA SER A 199 -3.96 19.10 20.96
C SER A 199 -3.91 18.50 22.35
N LEU A 200 -3.72 19.36 23.37
CA LEU A 200 -3.66 18.92 24.76
C LEU A 200 -4.93 18.19 25.19
N ILE A 201 -6.09 18.64 24.72
CA ILE A 201 -7.38 18.03 25.05
C ILE A 201 -7.47 16.61 24.48
N THR A 202 -7.20 16.43 23.19
CA THR A 202 -7.26 15.13 22.52
C THR A 202 -6.23 14.15 23.10
N PHE A 203 -5.04 14.64 23.42
CA PHE A 203 -3.99 13.84 24.04
C PHE A 203 -4.38 13.37 25.45
N THR A 204 -4.91 14.28 26.29
CA THR A 204 -5.34 13.92 27.64
C THR A 204 -6.48 12.88 27.61
N ILE A 205 -7.45 13.07 26.74
CA ILE A 205 -8.54 12.10 26.53
C ILE A 205 -7.95 10.75 26.11
N TRP A 206 -7.03 10.74 25.15
CA TRP A 206 -6.41 9.50 24.65
C TRP A 206 -5.63 8.76 25.75
N ILE A 207 -4.81 9.46 26.53
CA ILE A 207 -4.06 8.85 27.64
C ILE A 207 -5.00 8.31 28.72
N ALA A 208 -6.13 8.99 29.00
CA ALA A 208 -7.16 8.47 29.87
C ALA A 208 -7.77 7.17 29.31
N VAL A 209 -8.07 7.10 27.99
CA VAL A 209 -8.55 5.88 27.33
C VAL A 209 -7.52 4.74 27.47
N VAL A 210 -6.24 5.01 27.22
CA VAL A 210 -5.17 4.01 27.41
C VAL A 210 -5.17 3.49 28.84
N GLY A 211 -5.22 4.38 29.84
CA GLY A 211 -5.26 4.01 31.26
C GLY A 211 -6.48 3.14 31.61
N VAL A 212 -7.65 3.52 31.12
CA VAL A 212 -8.91 2.76 31.32
C VAL A 212 -8.82 1.35 30.69
N VAL A 213 -8.34 1.25 29.45
CA VAL A 213 -8.17 -0.04 28.78
C VAL A 213 -7.19 -0.94 29.53
N LEU A 214 -6.05 -0.41 29.95
CA LEU A 214 -5.05 -1.17 30.71
C LEU A 214 -5.61 -1.65 32.06
N TYR A 215 -6.40 -0.84 32.74
CA TYR A 215 -7.04 -1.18 34.02
C TYR A 215 -8.07 -2.32 33.85
N PHE A 216 -8.99 -2.19 32.90
CA PHE A 216 -10.05 -3.17 32.71
C PHE A 216 -9.56 -4.51 32.11
N THR A 217 -8.52 -4.47 31.30
CA THR A 217 -7.95 -5.69 30.69
C THR A 217 -7.04 -6.48 31.62
N LYS A 218 -6.84 -6.00 32.87
CA LYS A 218 -5.94 -6.64 33.86
C LYS A 218 -4.58 -7.01 33.28
N THR A 219 -4.03 -6.11 32.47
CA THR A 219 -2.72 -6.28 31.87
C THR A 219 -1.64 -6.42 32.96
N ASP A 220 -0.62 -7.24 32.71
CA ASP A 220 0.52 -7.32 33.64
C ASP A 220 1.00 -5.91 34.00
N PHE A 221 1.19 -5.66 35.28
CA PHE A 221 1.47 -4.32 35.82
C PHE A 221 2.70 -3.67 35.16
N ARG A 222 3.76 -4.45 34.91
CA ARG A 222 4.99 -3.94 34.29
C ARG A 222 4.77 -3.55 32.83
N ILE A 223 4.03 -4.37 32.09
CA ILE A 223 3.69 -4.12 30.68
C ILE A 223 2.74 -2.92 30.59
N GLY A 224 1.71 -2.86 31.44
CA GLY A 224 0.78 -1.75 31.50
C GLY A 224 1.48 -0.43 31.80
N LEU A 225 2.35 -0.41 32.83
CA LEU A 225 3.12 0.76 33.21
C LEU A 225 4.06 1.22 32.07
N ALA A 226 4.82 0.29 31.48
CA ALA A 226 5.71 0.58 30.37
C ALA A 226 4.95 1.13 29.14
N ASN A 227 3.79 0.57 28.82
CA ASN A 227 2.98 1.05 27.70
C ASN A 227 2.39 2.44 28.01
N PHE A 228 1.84 2.65 29.21
CA PHE A 228 1.27 3.94 29.62
C PHE A 228 2.33 5.06 29.54
N PHE A 229 3.46 4.89 30.21
CA PHE A 229 4.53 5.89 30.16
C PHE A 229 5.17 6.02 28.79
N GLY A 230 5.27 4.93 28.02
CA GLY A 230 5.71 4.97 26.62
C GLY A 230 4.80 5.84 25.75
N ASN A 231 3.49 5.74 25.92
CA ASN A 231 2.51 6.58 25.21
C ASN A 231 2.63 8.06 25.63
N VAL A 232 2.77 8.33 26.92
CA VAL A 232 3.00 9.71 27.42
C VAL A 232 4.30 10.27 26.86
N PHE A 233 5.39 9.52 26.93
CA PHE A 233 6.70 9.93 26.42
C PHE A 233 6.67 10.25 24.93
N LEU A 234 6.05 9.38 24.10
CA LEU A 234 5.94 9.60 22.66
C LEU A 234 5.08 10.82 22.32
N GLY A 235 3.99 11.04 23.07
CA GLY A 235 3.21 12.26 22.92
C GLY A 235 4.03 13.53 23.24
N LEU A 236 4.80 13.52 24.33
CA LEU A 236 5.69 14.63 24.67
C LEU A 236 6.84 14.81 23.67
N LEU A 237 7.27 13.74 23.00
CA LEU A 237 8.31 13.78 21.97
C LEU A 237 7.78 14.28 20.61
N THR A 238 6.46 14.37 20.42
CA THR A 238 5.83 14.74 19.14
C THR A 238 6.36 16.07 18.55
N PRO A 239 6.58 17.17 19.31
CA PRO A 239 7.14 18.40 18.75
C PRO A 239 8.54 18.21 18.15
N VAL A 240 9.36 17.35 18.77
CA VAL A 240 10.71 17.03 18.27
C VAL A 240 10.61 16.19 16.99
N LEU A 241 9.71 15.20 16.96
CA LEU A 241 9.45 14.38 15.76
C LEU A 241 8.91 15.24 14.61
N TRP A 242 8.00 16.17 14.90
CA TRP A 242 7.49 17.13 13.95
C TRP A 242 8.59 17.99 13.32
N GLY A 243 9.51 18.51 14.16
CA GLY A 243 10.63 19.31 13.68
C GLY A 243 11.65 18.55 12.82
N LYS A 244 11.65 17.20 12.86
CA LYS A 244 12.50 16.36 12.00
C LYS A 244 11.87 16.07 10.64
N LEU A 245 10.58 16.32 10.44
CA LEU A 245 9.93 16.18 9.16
C LEU A 245 10.41 17.26 8.21
N GLN A 246 10.58 16.87 6.94
CA GLN A 246 10.88 17.84 5.87
C GLN A 246 9.71 18.84 5.71
N PRO A 247 9.95 20.11 5.34
CA PRO A 247 8.89 21.11 5.20
C PRO A 247 7.71 20.67 4.34
N TYR A 248 7.98 20.01 3.20
CA TYR A 248 6.91 19.50 2.34
C TYR A 248 6.07 18.38 2.98
N GLN A 249 6.64 17.62 3.93
CA GLN A 249 5.91 16.57 4.66
C GLN A 249 4.98 17.18 5.71
N GLN A 250 5.46 18.22 6.41
CA GLN A 250 4.65 18.99 7.35
C GLN A 250 3.48 19.65 6.63
N GLU A 251 3.76 20.29 5.48
CA GLU A 251 2.74 21.00 4.70
C GLU A 251 1.63 20.07 4.22
N ARG A 252 1.96 18.88 3.73
CA ARG A 252 0.96 17.86 3.34
C ARG A 252 0.05 17.41 4.47
N LEU A 253 0.53 17.39 5.71
CA LEU A 253 -0.28 17.08 6.89
C LEU A 253 -1.16 18.26 7.31
N LEU A 254 -0.65 19.48 7.21
CA LEU A 254 -1.39 20.69 7.56
C LEU A 254 -2.51 21.00 6.54
N VAL A 255 -2.25 20.78 5.26
CA VAL A 255 -3.22 20.92 4.17
C VAL A 255 -4.41 19.98 4.32
N LEU A 256 -4.23 18.80 4.91
CA LEU A 256 -5.34 17.90 5.22
C LEU A 256 -6.37 18.55 6.17
N LEU A 257 -5.87 19.35 7.13
CA LEU A 257 -6.71 20.03 8.12
C LEU A 257 -7.27 21.36 7.60
N ASP A 258 -6.47 22.07 6.79
CA ASP A 258 -6.82 23.38 6.21
C ASP A 258 -6.25 23.51 4.79
N PRO A 259 -7.04 23.14 3.76
CA PRO A 259 -6.61 23.25 2.36
C PRO A 259 -6.35 24.70 1.90
N THR A 260 -6.87 25.71 2.62
CA THR A 260 -6.70 27.12 2.23
C THR A 260 -5.29 27.65 2.54
N ARG A 261 -4.52 26.91 3.33
CA ARG A 261 -3.20 27.32 3.84
C ARG A 261 -2.13 27.42 2.75
N ASP A 262 -2.15 26.51 1.77
CA ASP A 262 -1.21 26.51 0.65
C ASP A 262 -1.92 26.21 -0.68
N PRO A 263 -2.72 27.14 -1.20
CA PRO A 263 -3.55 26.92 -2.39
C PRO A 263 -2.75 26.77 -3.69
N HIS A 264 -1.44 27.06 -3.69
CA HIS A 264 -0.57 26.94 -4.86
C HIS A 264 0.46 25.83 -4.75
N GLY A 265 0.59 25.17 -3.58
CA GLY A 265 1.52 24.06 -3.33
C GLY A 265 0.81 22.73 -3.11
N ALA A 266 0.94 22.17 -1.91
CA ALA A 266 0.42 20.84 -1.59
C ALA A 266 -1.12 20.77 -1.68
N ALA A 267 -1.85 21.83 -1.32
CA ALA A 267 -3.31 21.88 -1.44
C ALA A 267 -3.78 21.96 -2.89
N TYR A 268 -3.01 22.56 -3.78
CA TYR A 268 -3.36 22.71 -5.19
C TYR A 268 -3.75 21.37 -5.83
N GLN A 269 -2.91 20.34 -5.63
CA GLN A 269 -3.16 19.01 -6.20
C GLN A 269 -4.50 18.41 -5.74
N VAL A 270 -4.80 18.53 -4.43
CA VAL A 270 -6.04 18.01 -3.85
C VAL A 270 -7.25 18.81 -4.32
N MET A 271 -7.16 20.13 -4.33
CA MET A 271 -8.25 20.99 -4.78
C MET A 271 -8.59 20.73 -6.26
N GLN A 272 -7.58 20.60 -7.11
CA GLN A 272 -7.78 20.27 -8.53
C GLN A 272 -8.35 18.87 -8.71
N SER A 273 -7.90 17.90 -7.89
CA SER A 273 -8.45 16.54 -7.85
C SER A 273 -9.94 16.53 -7.49
N GLN A 274 -10.33 17.22 -6.42
CA GLN A 274 -11.73 17.33 -6.00
C GLN A 274 -12.58 18.07 -7.05
N THR A 275 -12.03 19.13 -7.67
CA THR A 275 -12.69 19.86 -8.76
C THR A 275 -12.90 18.95 -9.97
N ALA A 276 -11.90 18.16 -10.36
CA ALA A 276 -12.00 17.20 -11.45
C ALA A 276 -13.13 16.18 -11.19
N ILE A 277 -13.06 15.46 -10.04
CA ILE A 277 -14.08 14.47 -9.66
C ILE A 277 -15.48 15.10 -9.60
N GLY A 278 -15.61 16.25 -8.93
CA GLY A 278 -16.89 16.94 -8.75
C GLY A 278 -17.49 17.43 -10.07
N SER A 279 -16.65 17.88 -11.00
CA SER A 279 -17.09 18.38 -12.32
C SER A 279 -17.54 17.28 -13.28
N GLY A 280 -17.16 16.01 -13.02
CA GLY A 280 -17.56 14.85 -13.84
C GLY A 280 -19.05 14.49 -13.70
N GLY A 281 -19.70 14.82 -12.58
CA GLY A 281 -21.11 14.50 -12.36
C GLY A 281 -21.39 12.97 -12.45
N PHE A 282 -22.61 12.61 -12.87
CA PHE A 282 -23.02 11.20 -12.95
C PHE A 282 -22.40 10.45 -14.13
N SER A 283 -22.36 11.05 -15.32
CA SER A 283 -21.98 10.40 -16.59
C SER A 283 -20.60 10.78 -17.10
N GLY A 284 -19.89 11.68 -16.40
CA GLY A 284 -18.64 12.25 -16.88
C GLY A 284 -18.83 13.38 -17.91
N LYS A 285 -17.74 14.10 -18.19
CA LYS A 285 -17.68 15.08 -19.28
C LYS A 285 -17.56 14.45 -20.67
N GLY A 286 -17.39 13.15 -20.72
CA GLY A 286 -17.05 12.38 -21.91
C GLY A 286 -15.55 12.10 -22.02
N PHE A 287 -15.22 10.98 -22.61
CA PHE A 287 -13.85 10.53 -22.83
C PHE A 287 -13.07 11.56 -23.65
N GLY A 288 -11.90 11.96 -23.20
CA GLY A 288 -11.07 12.97 -23.83
C GLY A 288 -11.56 14.42 -23.66
N ASN A 289 -12.55 14.69 -22.80
CA ASN A 289 -13.11 16.02 -22.58
C ASN A 289 -12.86 16.57 -21.15
N GLY A 290 -11.92 16.00 -20.43
CA GLY A 290 -11.54 16.42 -19.09
C GLY A 290 -10.83 17.78 -19.11
N THR A 291 -11.42 18.82 -18.54
CA THR A 291 -10.84 20.17 -18.54
C THR A 291 -9.66 20.29 -17.58
N GLN A 292 -9.74 19.71 -16.37
CA GLN A 292 -8.65 19.73 -15.41
C GLN A 292 -7.48 18.87 -15.88
N THR A 293 -7.79 17.75 -16.53
CA THR A 293 -6.84 16.80 -17.11
C THR A 293 -6.04 17.42 -18.24
N HIS A 294 -6.74 17.98 -19.27
CA HIS A 294 -6.09 18.42 -20.50
C HIS A 294 -5.38 19.77 -20.39
N LEU A 295 -5.85 20.64 -19.51
CA LEU A 295 -5.17 21.91 -19.22
C LEU A 295 -3.96 21.74 -18.28
N LYS A 296 -3.62 20.49 -17.90
CA LYS A 296 -2.50 20.13 -17.01
C LYS A 296 -2.55 20.81 -15.64
N PHE A 297 -3.77 21.11 -15.16
CA PHE A 297 -3.94 21.67 -13.82
C PHE A 297 -3.71 20.64 -12.71
N LEU A 298 -3.76 19.35 -13.03
CA LEU A 298 -3.55 18.26 -12.06
C LEU A 298 -2.14 17.67 -12.23
N PRO A 299 -1.17 18.02 -11.38
CA PRO A 299 0.14 17.36 -11.38
C PRO A 299 0.03 15.87 -11.04
N GLU A 300 0.95 15.05 -11.58
CA GLU A 300 1.00 13.59 -11.34
C GLU A 300 -0.35 12.88 -11.61
N GLN A 301 -1.12 13.37 -12.58
CA GLN A 301 -2.43 12.83 -12.97
C GLN A 301 -2.37 11.39 -13.50
N GLU A 302 -1.22 10.94 -14.01
CA GLU A 302 -1.04 9.60 -14.59
C GLU A 302 -0.67 8.55 -13.54
N THR A 303 -0.22 8.97 -12.36
CA THR A 303 0.23 8.12 -11.26
C THR A 303 -0.71 8.20 -10.08
N ASP A 304 -0.63 9.27 -9.31
CA ASP A 304 -1.27 9.42 -8.01
C ASP A 304 -2.74 9.83 -8.12
N PHE A 305 -3.07 10.63 -9.12
CA PHE A 305 -4.40 11.22 -9.32
C PHE A 305 -5.16 10.67 -10.53
N ILE A 306 -4.78 9.51 -11.05
CA ILE A 306 -5.46 8.91 -12.21
C ILE A 306 -6.95 8.65 -11.95
N PHE A 307 -7.32 8.37 -10.68
CA PHE A 307 -8.69 8.21 -10.26
C PHE A 307 -9.53 9.47 -10.49
N SER A 308 -8.93 10.65 -10.32
CA SER A 308 -9.58 11.93 -10.56
C SER A 308 -9.86 12.18 -12.05
N VAL A 309 -8.94 11.74 -12.92
CA VAL A 309 -9.13 11.76 -14.38
C VAL A 309 -10.31 10.89 -14.78
N ILE A 310 -10.36 9.67 -14.25
CA ILE A 310 -11.49 8.75 -14.49
C ILE A 310 -12.80 9.36 -13.99
N GLY A 311 -12.79 9.99 -12.81
CA GLY A 311 -13.96 10.65 -12.24
C GLY A 311 -14.43 11.83 -13.09
N GLU A 312 -13.51 12.64 -13.64
CA GLU A 312 -13.85 13.76 -14.50
C GLU A 312 -14.45 13.32 -15.84
N GLU A 313 -13.80 12.36 -16.52
CA GLU A 313 -14.16 11.99 -17.87
C GLU A 313 -15.29 10.97 -17.96
N LEU A 314 -15.28 9.96 -17.08
CA LEU A 314 -16.23 8.84 -17.13
C LEU A 314 -17.34 8.95 -16.06
N GLY A 315 -17.20 9.84 -15.08
CA GLY A 315 -18.23 10.18 -14.11
C GLY A 315 -18.40 9.18 -12.98
N PHE A 316 -19.37 9.50 -12.11
CA PHE A 316 -19.63 8.80 -10.85
C PHE A 316 -20.00 7.31 -11.05
N VAL A 317 -20.77 6.99 -12.09
CA VAL A 317 -21.22 5.61 -12.36
C VAL A 317 -20.02 4.70 -12.61
N VAL A 318 -19.05 5.13 -13.43
CA VAL A 318 -17.85 4.34 -13.74
C VAL A 318 -16.93 4.26 -12.52
N VAL A 319 -16.83 5.34 -11.73
CA VAL A 319 -16.11 5.33 -10.47
C VAL A 319 -16.68 4.27 -9.52
N CYS A 320 -18.01 4.23 -9.35
CA CYS A 320 -18.66 3.20 -8.53
C CYS A 320 -18.41 1.77 -9.06
N LEU A 321 -18.42 1.59 -10.37
CA LEU A 321 -18.09 0.31 -10.99
C LEU A 321 -16.65 -0.14 -10.66
N ILE A 322 -15.68 0.75 -10.79
CA ILE A 322 -14.27 0.46 -10.46
C ILE A 322 -14.12 0.11 -8.98
N LEU A 323 -14.77 0.86 -8.09
CA LEU A 323 -14.79 0.56 -6.65
C LEU A 323 -15.41 -0.80 -6.36
N ALA A 324 -16.52 -1.15 -7.03
CA ALA A 324 -17.17 -2.44 -6.89
C ALA A 324 -16.28 -3.59 -7.39
N LEU A 325 -15.54 -3.40 -8.49
CA LEU A 325 -14.58 -4.38 -9.01
C LEU A 325 -13.41 -4.60 -8.03
N PHE A 326 -12.84 -3.54 -7.45
CA PHE A 326 -11.83 -3.66 -6.41
C PHE A 326 -12.37 -4.36 -5.17
N LEU A 327 -13.53 -3.94 -4.69
CA LEU A 327 -14.16 -4.54 -3.52
C LEU A 327 -14.40 -6.03 -3.74
N TYR A 328 -14.96 -6.41 -4.90
CA TYR A 328 -15.18 -7.81 -5.25
C TYR A 328 -13.86 -8.60 -5.30
N LEU A 329 -12.82 -8.07 -5.97
CA LEU A 329 -11.52 -8.72 -6.04
C LEU A 329 -10.92 -8.95 -4.64
N ILE A 330 -10.91 -7.92 -3.80
CA ILE A 330 -10.32 -7.97 -2.45
C ILE A 330 -11.10 -8.92 -1.55
N LEU A 331 -12.43 -8.83 -1.55
CA LEU A 331 -13.27 -9.70 -0.73
C LEU A 331 -13.16 -11.18 -1.16
N ASP A 332 -13.06 -11.44 -2.45
CA ASP A 332 -12.88 -12.79 -2.96
C ASP A 332 -11.51 -13.36 -2.61
N ILE A 333 -10.43 -12.56 -2.67
CA ILE A 333 -9.10 -12.95 -2.17
C ILE A 333 -9.16 -13.28 -0.68
N ILE A 334 -9.77 -12.42 0.13
CA ILE A 334 -9.91 -12.65 1.58
C ILE A 334 -10.75 -13.90 1.86
N LYS A 335 -11.83 -14.11 1.13
CA LYS A 335 -12.66 -15.33 1.25
C LYS A 335 -11.85 -16.60 1.00
N VAL A 336 -11.04 -16.61 -0.04
CA VAL A 336 -10.15 -17.76 -0.35
C VAL A 336 -9.09 -17.94 0.72
N ALA A 337 -8.56 -16.87 1.30
CA ALA A 337 -7.65 -16.95 2.44
C ALA A 337 -8.28 -17.65 3.66
N PHE A 338 -9.57 -17.40 3.94
CA PHE A 338 -10.33 -18.10 4.99
C PHE A 338 -10.53 -19.59 4.71
N GLN A 339 -10.67 -19.96 3.45
CA GLN A 339 -10.92 -21.33 3.02
C GLN A 339 -9.64 -22.18 2.94
N SER A 340 -8.47 -21.53 2.91
CA SER A 340 -7.19 -22.22 2.79
C SER A 340 -6.88 -23.02 4.07
N SER A 341 -6.62 -24.31 3.89
CA SER A 341 -6.27 -25.25 4.98
C SER A 341 -4.85 -25.03 5.51
N GLU A 342 -3.94 -24.53 4.67
CA GLU A 342 -2.55 -24.30 5.01
C GLU A 342 -2.34 -22.85 5.54
N ARG A 343 -1.86 -22.76 6.79
CA ARG A 343 -1.69 -21.46 7.48
C ARG A 343 -0.73 -20.49 6.75
N PHE A 344 0.36 -21.03 6.15
CA PHE A 344 1.31 -20.25 5.38
C PHE A 344 0.65 -19.63 4.14
N SER A 345 -0.07 -20.45 3.37
CA SER A 345 -0.81 -20.01 2.17
C SER A 345 -1.91 -19.00 2.53
N SER A 346 -2.71 -19.29 3.57
CA SER A 346 -3.75 -18.39 4.07
C SER A 346 -3.22 -16.99 4.39
N LEU A 347 -2.08 -16.92 5.10
CA LEU A 347 -1.45 -15.64 5.48
C LEU A 347 -0.95 -14.84 4.28
N ILE A 348 -0.39 -15.50 3.27
CA ILE A 348 0.09 -14.82 2.05
C ILE A 348 -1.10 -14.29 1.27
N ILE A 349 -2.14 -15.11 1.03
CA ILE A 349 -3.34 -14.69 0.29
C ILE A 349 -4.00 -13.50 0.99
N PHE A 350 -4.20 -13.61 2.30
CA PHE A 350 -4.76 -12.53 3.10
C PHE A 350 -3.90 -11.25 3.04
N GLY A 351 -2.59 -11.38 3.22
CA GLY A 351 -1.65 -10.25 3.18
C GLY A 351 -1.67 -9.52 1.85
N VAL A 352 -1.74 -10.24 0.71
CA VAL A 352 -1.88 -9.64 -0.62
C VAL A 352 -3.21 -8.89 -0.75
N GLY A 353 -4.32 -9.48 -0.31
CA GLY A 353 -5.64 -8.83 -0.31
C GLY A 353 -5.65 -7.53 0.50
N ILE A 354 -5.08 -7.56 1.70
CA ILE A 354 -4.96 -6.37 2.57
C ILE A 354 -4.03 -5.32 1.97
N LEU A 355 -2.94 -5.73 1.31
CA LEU A 355 -2.04 -4.78 0.65
C LEU A 355 -2.75 -4.05 -0.50
N PHE A 356 -3.53 -4.75 -1.31
CA PHE A 356 -4.38 -4.12 -2.33
C PHE A 356 -5.42 -3.18 -1.69
N LEU A 357 -6.08 -3.61 -0.61
CA LEU A 357 -7.03 -2.77 0.12
C LEU A 357 -6.39 -1.44 0.57
N PHE A 358 -5.20 -1.50 1.16
CA PHE A 358 -4.52 -0.29 1.63
C PHE A 358 -4.11 0.63 0.49
N HIS A 359 -3.61 0.10 -0.63
CA HIS A 359 -3.30 0.92 -1.79
C HIS A 359 -4.54 1.61 -2.34
N VAL A 360 -5.67 0.88 -2.52
CA VAL A 360 -6.94 1.45 -2.99
C VAL A 360 -7.46 2.50 -2.02
N PHE A 361 -7.50 2.18 -0.72
CA PHE A 361 -8.01 3.08 0.32
C PHE A 361 -7.20 4.38 0.42
N VAL A 362 -5.87 4.27 0.40
CA VAL A 362 -5.00 5.45 0.53
C VAL A 362 -5.03 6.28 -0.75
N ASN A 363 -4.95 5.66 -1.95
CA ASN A 363 -4.99 6.40 -3.21
C ASN A 363 -6.30 7.18 -3.35
N ILE A 364 -7.44 6.51 -3.18
CA ILE A 364 -8.75 7.17 -3.30
C ILE A 364 -8.94 8.19 -2.17
N GLY A 365 -8.56 7.83 -0.94
CA GLY A 365 -8.67 8.73 0.21
C GLY A 365 -7.90 10.04 0.03
N MET A 366 -6.71 10.00 -0.61
CA MET A 366 -5.96 11.23 -0.87
C MET A 366 -6.55 12.06 -2.02
N THR A 367 -7.17 11.44 -3.04
CA THR A 367 -7.80 12.19 -4.14
C THR A 367 -9.03 12.98 -3.71
N ILE A 368 -9.73 12.52 -2.66
CA ILE A 368 -10.90 13.21 -2.09
C ILE A 368 -10.59 13.99 -0.80
N ASN A 369 -9.30 14.18 -0.46
CA ASN A 369 -8.85 14.87 0.76
C ASN A 369 -9.29 14.21 2.09
N LEU A 370 -9.50 12.91 2.10
CA LEU A 370 -9.71 12.15 3.35
C LEU A 370 -8.40 11.77 4.01
N LEU A 371 -7.33 11.64 3.21
CA LEU A 371 -5.97 11.30 3.64
C LEU A 371 -4.96 12.26 3.02
N PRO A 372 -3.81 12.48 3.67
CA PRO A 372 -2.77 13.35 3.12
C PRO A 372 -2.17 12.74 1.86
N VAL A 373 -1.81 13.59 0.89
CA VAL A 373 -1.20 13.14 -0.38
C VAL A 373 0.14 12.46 -0.12
N LYS A 374 0.28 11.21 -0.55
CA LYS A 374 1.44 10.35 -0.25
C LYS A 374 2.14 9.75 -1.46
N GLY A 375 1.64 9.98 -2.68
CA GLY A 375 2.25 9.42 -3.88
C GLY A 375 2.20 7.88 -3.88
N LEU A 376 1.02 7.32 -3.69
CA LEU A 376 0.77 5.88 -3.73
C LEU A 376 -0.14 5.54 -4.91
N PRO A 377 0.36 4.75 -5.87
CA PRO A 377 -0.41 4.44 -7.06
C PRO A 377 -1.56 3.47 -6.79
N LEU A 378 -2.62 3.56 -7.61
CA LEU A 378 -3.78 2.68 -7.59
C LEU A 378 -3.44 1.35 -8.29
N PRO A 379 -3.62 0.18 -7.66
CA PRO A 379 -3.25 -1.11 -8.25
C PRO A 379 -3.87 -1.33 -9.62
N PHE A 380 -3.10 -1.86 -10.55
CA PHE A 380 -3.46 -2.16 -11.96
C PHE A 380 -3.81 -0.93 -12.82
N ILE A 381 -4.27 0.18 -12.26
CA ILE A 381 -4.78 1.36 -12.98
C ILE A 381 -3.69 2.41 -13.19
N SER A 382 -2.97 2.80 -12.12
CA SER A 382 -1.97 3.88 -12.18
C SER A 382 -0.74 3.51 -13.02
N TYR A 383 -0.17 4.49 -13.69
CA TYR A 383 1.12 4.34 -14.32
C TYR A 383 2.22 4.09 -13.27
N GLY A 384 3.03 3.07 -13.53
CA GLY A 384 4.17 2.72 -12.68
C GLY A 384 4.71 1.34 -13.03
N GLY A 385 5.84 1.27 -13.77
CA GLY A 385 6.36 -0.01 -14.29
C GLY A 385 6.67 -1.01 -13.18
N SER A 386 7.51 -0.65 -12.21
CA SER A 386 7.88 -1.54 -11.09
C SER A 386 6.68 -1.89 -10.20
N PHE A 387 5.74 -0.95 -10.04
CA PHE A 387 4.52 -1.18 -9.27
C PHE A 387 3.58 -2.16 -9.98
N LEU A 388 3.37 -2.00 -11.29
CA LEU A 388 2.54 -2.91 -12.09
C LEU A 388 3.10 -4.34 -12.04
N VAL A 389 4.41 -4.50 -12.23
CA VAL A 389 5.09 -5.81 -12.10
C VAL A 389 4.86 -6.40 -10.70
N SER A 390 5.00 -5.60 -9.64
CA SER A 390 4.70 -6.04 -8.27
C SER A 390 3.25 -6.46 -8.09
N CYS A 391 2.27 -5.72 -8.62
CA CYS A 391 0.85 -6.07 -8.51
C CYS A 391 0.55 -7.42 -9.17
N TYR A 392 1.05 -7.66 -10.38
CA TYR A 392 0.85 -8.94 -11.08
C TYR A 392 1.65 -10.09 -10.43
N ALA A 393 2.87 -9.82 -9.93
CA ALA A 393 3.63 -10.80 -9.15
C ALA A 393 2.87 -11.26 -7.88
N MET A 394 2.32 -10.29 -7.13
CA MET A 394 1.49 -10.58 -5.95
C MET A 394 0.23 -11.36 -6.29
N LEU A 395 -0.43 -11.00 -7.38
CA LEU A 395 -1.63 -11.70 -7.84
C LEU A 395 -1.30 -13.15 -8.21
N GLY A 396 -0.23 -13.39 -8.98
CA GLY A 396 0.25 -14.72 -9.33
C GLY A 396 0.65 -15.55 -8.10
N LEU A 397 1.30 -14.90 -7.12
CA LEU A 397 1.64 -15.51 -5.84
C LEU A 397 0.40 -15.92 -5.05
N ALA A 398 -0.59 -15.03 -4.89
CA ALA A 398 -1.83 -15.33 -4.19
C ALA A 398 -2.61 -16.46 -4.88
N MET A 399 -2.67 -16.45 -6.20
CA MET A 399 -3.28 -17.54 -6.98
C MET A 399 -2.54 -18.86 -6.80
N ASN A 400 -1.21 -18.86 -6.78
CA ASN A 400 -0.43 -20.06 -6.50
C ASN A 400 -0.72 -20.64 -5.11
N MET A 401 -0.79 -19.75 -4.09
CA MET A 401 -1.10 -20.16 -2.72
C MET A 401 -2.54 -20.68 -2.57
N SER A 402 -3.47 -20.23 -3.38
CA SER A 402 -4.87 -20.67 -3.34
C SER A 402 -5.13 -22.07 -3.92
N ILE A 403 -4.17 -22.63 -4.65
CA ILE A 403 -4.29 -23.98 -5.23
C ILE A 403 -4.05 -25.00 -4.12
N GLU A 404 -5.07 -25.78 -3.78
CA GLU A 404 -4.97 -26.91 -2.89
C GLU A 404 -4.42 -28.12 -3.67
N GLY A 405 -3.12 -28.35 -3.61
CA GLY A 405 -2.49 -29.48 -4.28
C GLY A 405 -1.42 -30.15 -3.42
N LYS A 406 -1.35 -31.47 -3.46
CA LYS A 406 -0.24 -32.25 -2.91
C LYS A 406 1.01 -31.96 -3.75
N GLU A 407 1.87 -31.04 -3.30
CA GLU A 407 3.24 -30.92 -3.81
C GLU A 407 4.21 -31.79 -3.02
#